data_74447b8ea3f296c2ca1de294a1d679a1
#
_entry.id   74447b8ea3f296c2ca1de294a1d679a1
#
_cell.length_a   1.000
_cell.length_b   1.000
_cell.length_c   1.000
_cell.angle_alpha   90.00
_cell.angle_beta   90.00
_cell.angle_gamma   90.00
#
_symmetry.space_group_name_H-M   'P 1'
#
loop_
_entity.id
_entity.type
_entity.pdbx_description
1 polymer ?
#
loop_
_entity_poly.entity_id
_entity_poly.type
_entity_poly.pdbx_seq_one_letter_code
_entity_poly.pdbx_strand_id
1 'polypeptide(L)'
;MSKLKNKVLLSGAEIIWECLLKEGVDTVFGYPGGAILPAYDALNNYSDKIHHVLVRHEQGATHMADGYARVSGKVGVAIATSGPGAANMVTGIATAMMDSSPIVCITGQVPSAAIGSDAFQEMDISGAVIPVTKHSYLVMDAKDIAKTIKEAFAVARSGRPGPVLVDIPKDIQSQIIHFNYPEGPVRVPGMPLRKYPEVSDLKNAVKLIMESKKPVILAGHGILISGASKEVAELAELVNIPIGWTLLGSGAIPSSHPLNMGMMGMHGEFSVNNAIQEADLLIACGMRFDDRVTGNATTYSPNSKKIHIEIDPSEINKNIKVDLSIIGDLKTVLQQLNPMLTKKVETNWIDTLTTWQEQSSKRDIINLKTKTLYAAQAIHDIWAETNGDAIVVSDVGQHQMLEAQYYKHDEPNTLLTSGGLGTMGFSLPAAIGASFFRRDKSIWVIVGDGSIQMTITELATAVQENTNINIAIINNGYLGMVRQWQQLFYDERYKETPISSPDYVKLSEAYGLKGLRVKKRSEIADAIKLAESINGPVLVEFIVEQHDMVYPMVATGADLNDMISRPVHDQFQESEM
;
A
#
# COMPACT_ATOMS: atom_id res chain seq x y z
N MET A 1 27.75 -23.93 -38.58
CA MET A 1 27.05 -22.77 -39.17
C MET A 1 25.97 -22.34 -38.16
N SER A 2 26.31 -21.35 -37.32
CA SER A 2 25.36 -20.80 -36.33
C SER A 2 24.28 -20.03 -37.09
N LYS A 3 23.01 -20.30 -36.75
CA LYS A 3 21.87 -19.55 -37.24
C LYS A 3 22.07 -18.08 -36.85
N LEU A 4 22.49 -17.24 -37.79
CA LEU A 4 22.31 -15.80 -37.73
C LEU A 4 20.77 -15.56 -37.67
N LYS A 5 20.18 -15.48 -36.44
CA LYS A 5 18.86 -14.88 -36.25
C LYS A 5 18.95 -13.50 -36.89
N ASN A 6 18.05 -13.15 -37.80
CA ASN A 6 17.93 -11.81 -38.35
C ASN A 6 17.88 -10.81 -37.19
N LYS A 7 18.99 -10.12 -36.95
CA LYS A 7 19.06 -9.07 -35.93
C LYS A 7 18.29 -7.87 -36.48
N VAL A 8 17.15 -7.55 -35.88
CA VAL A 8 16.34 -6.40 -36.24
C VAL A 8 17.06 -5.14 -35.78
N LEU A 9 17.15 -4.13 -36.66
CA LEU A 9 17.64 -2.79 -36.30
C LEU A 9 16.50 -2.03 -35.63
N LEU A 10 16.72 -1.51 -34.44
CA LEU A 10 15.76 -0.71 -33.68
C LEU A 10 16.45 0.52 -33.10
N SER A 11 15.70 1.61 -32.97
CA SER A 11 16.11 2.76 -32.16
C SER A 11 16.09 2.42 -30.66
N GLY A 12 16.84 3.16 -29.85
CA GLY A 12 16.79 3.02 -28.40
C GLY A 12 15.36 3.18 -27.83
N ALA A 13 14.57 4.05 -28.45
CA ALA A 13 13.16 4.26 -28.15
C ALA A 13 12.31 3.00 -28.40
N GLU A 14 12.46 2.36 -29.55
CA GLU A 14 11.76 1.10 -29.86
C GLU A 14 12.23 -0.03 -28.94
N ILE A 15 13.51 -0.05 -28.57
CA ILE A 15 14.08 -1.05 -27.64
C ILE A 15 13.42 -0.95 -26.27
N ILE A 16 13.07 0.26 -25.78
CA ILE A 16 12.34 0.42 -24.52
C ILE A 16 11.03 -0.38 -24.59
N TRP A 17 10.21 -0.17 -25.60
CA TRP A 17 8.90 -0.84 -25.73
C TRP A 17 9.02 -2.35 -25.95
N GLU A 18 9.96 -2.78 -26.78
CA GLU A 18 10.25 -4.21 -26.98
C GLU A 18 10.64 -4.90 -25.66
N CYS A 19 11.45 -4.23 -24.84
CA CYS A 19 11.84 -4.77 -23.52
C CYS A 19 10.66 -4.84 -22.55
N LEU A 20 9.79 -3.80 -22.53
CA LEU A 20 8.58 -3.81 -21.72
C LEU A 20 7.65 -4.95 -22.11
N LEU A 21 7.46 -5.20 -23.42
CA LEU A 21 6.69 -6.36 -23.89
C LEU A 21 7.33 -7.69 -23.47
N LYS A 22 8.66 -7.82 -23.49
CA LYS A 22 9.38 -9.03 -23.03
C LYS A 22 9.24 -9.27 -21.52
N GLU A 23 9.07 -8.21 -20.73
CA GLU A 23 8.81 -8.28 -19.30
C GLU A 23 7.31 -8.47 -18.97
N GLY A 24 6.43 -8.56 -19.99
CA GLY A 24 5.00 -8.81 -19.84
C GLY A 24 4.17 -7.59 -19.43
N VAL A 25 4.69 -6.39 -19.75
CA VAL A 25 3.98 -5.12 -19.51
C VAL A 25 2.89 -4.94 -20.58
N ASP A 26 1.68 -4.68 -20.13
CA ASP A 26 0.51 -4.38 -20.95
C ASP A 26 -0.04 -2.96 -20.74
N THR A 27 0.36 -2.32 -19.64
CA THR A 27 -0.13 -1.00 -19.25
C THR A 27 1.02 -0.14 -18.70
N VAL A 28 1.12 1.10 -19.15
CA VAL A 28 2.13 2.09 -18.74
C VAL A 28 1.44 3.41 -18.39
N PHE A 29 1.84 4.02 -17.30
CA PHE A 29 1.30 5.30 -16.82
C PHE A 29 2.32 6.41 -17.06
N GLY A 30 1.94 7.52 -17.69
CA GLY A 30 2.97 8.52 -17.97
C GLY A 30 2.47 9.84 -18.50
N TYR A 31 3.43 10.78 -18.59
CA TYR A 31 3.22 12.12 -19.15
C TYR A 31 4.35 12.47 -20.13
N PRO A 32 4.03 12.89 -21.37
CA PRO A 32 5.02 13.22 -22.38
C PRO A 32 5.75 14.53 -22.08
N GLY A 33 6.98 14.64 -22.60
CA GLY A 33 7.76 15.87 -22.54
C GLY A 33 9.02 15.76 -23.41
N GLY A 34 9.76 16.85 -23.57
CA GLY A 34 10.81 17.02 -24.57
C GLY A 34 11.89 15.94 -24.61
N ALA A 35 12.34 15.47 -23.43
CA ALA A 35 13.43 14.49 -23.36
C ALA A 35 12.98 13.03 -23.55
N ILE A 36 11.68 12.74 -23.45
CA ILE A 36 11.13 11.39 -23.65
C ILE A 36 10.35 11.25 -24.97
N LEU A 37 10.25 12.32 -25.76
CA LEU A 37 9.51 12.31 -27.03
C LEU A 37 9.92 11.19 -27.99
N PRO A 38 11.19 10.78 -28.14
CA PRO A 38 11.52 9.66 -29.03
C PRO A 38 10.81 8.36 -28.61
N ALA A 39 10.71 8.08 -27.29
CA ALA A 39 9.97 6.92 -26.80
C ALA A 39 8.45 7.05 -27.07
N TYR A 40 7.87 8.25 -26.90
CA TYR A 40 6.45 8.48 -27.23
C TYR A 40 6.15 8.39 -28.72
N ASP A 41 7.06 8.84 -29.59
CA ASP A 41 6.93 8.66 -31.03
C ASP A 41 6.95 7.17 -31.40
N ALA A 42 7.90 6.42 -30.87
CA ALA A 42 7.98 4.98 -31.08
C ALA A 42 6.74 4.22 -30.57
N LEU A 43 6.04 4.71 -29.52
CA LEU A 43 4.83 4.10 -28.96
C LEU A 43 3.74 3.89 -30.03
N ASN A 44 3.68 4.71 -31.07
CA ASN A 44 2.73 4.51 -32.17
C ASN A 44 2.80 3.10 -32.79
N ASN A 45 3.97 2.45 -32.75
CA ASN A 45 4.16 1.10 -33.26
C ASN A 45 3.79 -0.01 -32.24
N TYR A 46 3.40 0.36 -31.02
CA TYR A 46 3.16 -0.56 -29.90
C TYR A 46 1.81 -0.35 -29.22
N SER A 47 1.04 0.64 -29.66
CA SER A 47 -0.25 1.02 -29.05
C SER A 47 -1.35 -0.05 -29.14
N ASP A 48 -1.17 -1.05 -30.02
CA ASP A 48 -2.03 -2.25 -30.09
C ASP A 48 -1.70 -3.31 -29.03
N LYS A 49 -0.56 -3.20 -28.35
CA LYS A 49 -0.04 -4.18 -27.37
C LYS A 49 0.16 -3.60 -25.98
N ILE A 50 0.45 -2.31 -25.88
CA ILE A 50 0.67 -1.60 -24.61
C ILE A 50 -0.31 -0.44 -24.53
N HIS A 51 -1.18 -0.46 -23.52
CA HIS A 51 -2.06 0.64 -23.22
C HIS A 51 -1.29 1.72 -22.43
N HIS A 52 -1.22 2.93 -22.98
CA HIS A 52 -0.62 4.06 -22.30
C HIS A 52 -1.72 4.94 -21.68
N VAL A 53 -1.67 5.11 -20.37
CA VAL A 53 -2.58 5.97 -19.61
C VAL A 53 -1.94 7.35 -19.46
N LEU A 54 -2.58 8.36 -20.08
CA LEU A 54 -2.13 9.74 -19.97
C LEU A 54 -2.59 10.35 -18.64
N VAL A 55 -1.69 10.47 -17.70
CA VAL A 55 -1.93 11.07 -16.39
C VAL A 55 -2.02 12.59 -16.46
N ARG A 56 -2.31 13.26 -15.34
CA ARG A 56 -2.29 14.74 -15.23
C ARG A 56 -1.10 15.26 -14.43
N HIS A 57 -0.42 14.35 -13.73
CA HIS A 57 0.79 14.64 -12.96
C HIS A 57 1.64 13.38 -12.82
N GLU A 58 2.96 13.48 -12.87
CA GLU A 58 3.87 12.32 -12.84
C GLU A 58 3.88 11.61 -11.48
N GLN A 59 3.56 12.30 -10.40
CA GLN A 59 3.27 11.65 -9.11
C GLN A 59 2.07 10.70 -9.24
N GLY A 60 1.02 11.11 -9.95
CA GLY A 60 -0.12 10.26 -10.27
C GLY A 60 0.30 9.01 -11.06
N ALA A 61 1.21 9.14 -12.03
CA ALA A 61 1.73 7.99 -12.79
C ALA A 61 2.40 6.95 -11.89
N THR A 62 3.22 7.39 -10.92
CA THR A 62 3.89 6.46 -10.00
C THR A 62 2.93 5.80 -9.03
N HIS A 63 1.91 6.51 -8.52
CA HIS A 63 0.87 5.91 -7.69
C HIS A 63 -0.04 4.96 -8.48
N MET A 64 -0.35 5.25 -9.76
CA MET A 64 -1.06 4.33 -10.65
C MET A 64 -0.26 3.04 -10.87
N ALA A 65 1.04 3.17 -11.15
CA ALA A 65 1.94 2.02 -11.29
C ALA A 65 2.01 1.19 -9.99
N ASP A 66 2.04 1.85 -8.83
CA ASP A 66 2.00 1.21 -7.51
C ASP A 66 0.68 0.45 -7.30
N GLY A 67 -0.47 1.10 -7.50
CA GLY A 67 -1.78 0.46 -7.37
C GLY A 67 -1.94 -0.75 -8.32
N TYR A 68 -1.51 -0.60 -9.58
CA TYR A 68 -1.48 -1.72 -10.54
C TYR A 68 -0.60 -2.88 -10.05
N ALA A 69 0.59 -2.59 -9.51
CA ALA A 69 1.52 -3.61 -9.03
C ALA A 69 0.93 -4.42 -7.87
N ARG A 70 0.29 -3.76 -6.90
CA ARG A 70 -0.28 -4.40 -5.70
C ARG A 70 -1.42 -5.38 -6.04
N VAL A 71 -2.29 -5.02 -6.99
CA VAL A 71 -3.42 -5.90 -7.35
C VAL A 71 -3.07 -6.98 -8.37
N SER A 72 -2.03 -6.75 -9.19
CA SER A 72 -1.66 -7.67 -10.27
C SER A 72 -0.55 -8.64 -9.90
N GLY A 73 0.27 -8.31 -8.88
CA GLY A 73 1.52 -9.01 -8.60
C GLY A 73 2.60 -8.82 -9.67
N LYS A 74 2.35 -7.98 -10.70
CA LYS A 74 3.30 -7.60 -11.74
C LYS A 74 4.12 -6.38 -11.33
N VAL A 75 5.13 -6.04 -12.09
CA VAL A 75 5.85 -4.76 -11.94
C VAL A 75 5.06 -3.65 -12.62
N GLY A 76 4.71 -2.61 -11.88
CA GLY A 76 4.08 -1.42 -12.45
C GLY A 76 5.11 -0.54 -13.17
N VAL A 77 4.70 0.13 -14.24
CA VAL A 77 5.61 0.98 -15.05
C VAL A 77 5.09 2.39 -15.15
N ALA A 78 5.95 3.36 -14.78
CA ALA A 78 5.69 4.77 -14.96
C ALA A 78 6.75 5.40 -15.88
N ILE A 79 6.34 6.35 -16.74
CA ILE A 79 7.25 7.01 -17.70
C ILE A 79 7.06 8.53 -17.63
N ALA A 80 8.18 9.28 -17.61
CA ALA A 80 8.17 10.73 -17.57
C ALA A 80 9.34 11.36 -18.33
N THR A 81 9.27 12.67 -18.56
CA THR A 81 10.37 13.46 -19.12
C THR A 81 11.40 13.82 -18.05
N SER A 82 12.47 14.50 -18.45
CA SER A 82 13.53 15.02 -17.57
C SER A 82 13.05 16.18 -16.68
N GLY A 83 13.92 16.63 -15.80
CA GLY A 83 13.72 17.82 -14.96
C GLY A 83 12.48 17.72 -14.09
N PRO A 84 11.50 18.63 -14.21
CA PRO A 84 10.31 18.65 -13.37
C PRO A 84 9.47 17.37 -13.50
N GLY A 85 9.41 16.73 -14.69
CA GLY A 85 8.68 15.47 -14.85
C GLY A 85 9.28 14.35 -14.02
N ALA A 86 10.59 14.16 -14.08
CA ALA A 86 11.30 13.19 -13.26
C ALA A 86 11.22 13.55 -11.76
N ALA A 87 11.39 14.82 -11.41
CA ALA A 87 11.27 15.31 -10.02
C ALA A 87 9.90 15.01 -9.40
N ASN A 88 8.83 15.18 -10.16
CA ASN A 88 7.47 14.90 -9.70
C ASN A 88 7.22 13.42 -9.36
N MET A 89 8.02 12.49 -9.86
CA MET A 89 7.89 11.06 -9.53
C MET A 89 8.42 10.69 -8.14
N VAL A 90 9.26 11.51 -7.53
CA VAL A 90 10.02 11.17 -6.31
C VAL A 90 9.13 10.76 -5.15
N THR A 91 8.04 11.47 -4.89
CA THR A 91 7.10 11.13 -3.82
C THR A 91 6.49 9.73 -4.03
N GLY A 92 6.04 9.43 -5.25
CA GLY A 92 5.45 8.12 -5.54
C GLY A 92 6.49 6.98 -5.50
N ILE A 93 7.72 7.24 -5.94
CA ILE A 93 8.85 6.31 -5.81
C ILE A 93 9.12 6.01 -4.34
N ALA A 94 9.20 7.04 -3.48
CA ALA A 94 9.40 6.87 -2.04
C ALA A 94 8.25 6.09 -1.37
N THR A 95 7.00 6.33 -1.80
CA THR A 95 5.83 5.57 -1.35
C THR A 95 5.97 4.09 -1.67
N ALA A 96 6.29 3.76 -2.91
CA ALA A 96 6.50 2.38 -3.36
C ALA A 96 7.67 1.69 -2.61
N MET A 97 8.75 2.42 -2.31
CA MET A 97 9.89 1.88 -1.54
C MET A 97 9.49 1.53 -0.11
N MET A 98 8.76 2.41 0.57
CA MET A 98 8.35 2.19 1.96
C MET A 98 7.37 1.02 2.10
N ASP A 99 6.50 0.82 1.10
CA ASP A 99 5.48 -0.22 1.11
C ASP A 99 5.90 -1.50 0.37
N SER A 100 7.12 -1.53 -0.17
CA SER A 100 7.66 -2.71 -0.87
C SER A 100 6.92 -3.06 -2.17
N SER A 101 6.48 -2.04 -2.91
CA SER A 101 5.82 -2.18 -4.21
C SER A 101 6.83 -2.23 -5.35
N PRO A 102 6.80 -3.26 -6.23
CA PRO A 102 7.69 -3.33 -7.37
C PRO A 102 7.22 -2.42 -8.50
N ILE A 103 7.89 -1.30 -8.72
CA ILE A 103 7.66 -0.43 -9.88
C ILE A 103 8.97 -0.14 -10.61
N VAL A 104 8.90 0.06 -11.92
CA VAL A 104 10.01 0.56 -12.74
C VAL A 104 9.59 1.91 -13.31
N CYS A 105 10.38 2.93 -12.98
CA CYS A 105 10.22 4.28 -13.49
C CYS A 105 11.23 4.53 -14.61
N ILE A 106 10.76 4.93 -15.79
CA ILE A 106 11.61 5.27 -16.93
C ILE A 106 11.53 6.78 -17.15
N THR A 107 12.68 7.45 -17.09
CA THR A 107 12.77 8.90 -17.32
C THR A 107 13.60 9.19 -18.57
N GLY A 108 13.17 10.21 -19.32
CA GLY A 108 14.03 10.81 -20.33
C GLY A 108 15.02 11.75 -19.65
N GLN A 109 16.22 11.88 -20.20
CA GLN A 109 17.24 12.84 -19.77
C GLN A 109 17.63 13.76 -20.93
N VAL A 110 18.20 14.92 -20.62
CA VAL A 110 18.83 15.80 -21.63
C VAL A 110 19.85 15.02 -22.46
N PRO A 111 20.20 15.46 -23.69
CA PRO A 111 21.23 14.77 -24.47
C PRO A 111 22.51 14.54 -23.68
N SER A 112 23.16 13.40 -23.87
CA SER A 112 24.32 12.96 -23.09
C SER A 112 25.44 13.99 -23.00
N ALA A 113 25.66 14.74 -24.08
CA ALA A 113 26.66 15.82 -24.15
C ALA A 113 26.28 17.07 -23.30
N ALA A 114 25.04 17.20 -22.89
CA ALA A 114 24.55 18.32 -22.10
C ALA A 114 24.48 18.02 -20.58
N ILE A 115 24.66 16.76 -20.20
CA ILE A 115 24.64 16.37 -18.78
C ILE A 115 25.79 17.03 -18.02
N GLY A 116 25.46 17.69 -16.90
CA GLY A 116 26.42 18.42 -16.05
C GLY A 116 26.68 19.86 -16.51
N SER A 117 25.88 20.38 -17.45
CA SER A 117 26.01 21.76 -17.95
C SER A 117 24.89 22.70 -17.47
N ASP A 118 24.03 22.28 -16.54
CA ASP A 118 22.81 22.99 -16.13
C ASP A 118 21.86 23.28 -17.31
N ALA A 119 21.75 22.32 -18.22
CA ALA A 119 20.91 22.42 -19.40
C ALA A 119 19.43 22.57 -19.02
N PHE A 120 18.63 23.16 -19.92
CA PHE A 120 17.19 23.31 -19.70
C PHE A 120 16.50 21.97 -19.38
N GLN A 121 15.82 21.89 -18.25
CA GLN A 121 15.18 20.69 -17.70
C GLN A 121 16.17 19.54 -17.40
N GLU A 122 17.41 19.83 -17.16
CA GLU A 122 18.36 18.86 -16.59
C GLU A 122 18.07 18.65 -15.10
N MET A 123 18.15 17.42 -14.64
CA MET A 123 18.16 17.04 -13.24
C MET A 123 18.91 15.72 -13.06
N ASP A 124 19.78 15.64 -12.09
CA ASP A 124 20.34 14.36 -11.64
C ASP A 124 19.30 13.57 -10.85
N ILE A 125 18.31 13.04 -11.56
CA ILE A 125 17.27 12.23 -10.96
C ILE A 125 17.82 10.91 -10.40
N SER A 126 18.82 10.33 -11.06
CA SER A 126 19.47 9.10 -10.61
C SER A 126 20.10 9.26 -9.23
N GLY A 127 20.77 10.40 -8.98
CA GLY A 127 21.30 10.74 -7.67
C GLY A 127 20.22 11.08 -6.65
N ALA A 128 19.21 11.83 -7.06
CA ALA A 128 18.12 12.26 -6.16
C ALA A 128 17.29 11.10 -5.59
N VAL A 129 17.13 10.00 -6.33
CA VAL A 129 16.31 8.86 -5.90
C VAL A 129 17.09 7.72 -5.22
N ILE A 130 18.41 7.82 -5.08
CA ILE A 130 19.24 6.79 -4.42
C ILE A 130 18.65 6.32 -3.07
N PRO A 131 18.25 7.21 -2.15
CA PRO A 131 17.75 6.79 -0.84
C PRO A 131 16.34 6.18 -0.86
N VAL A 132 15.62 6.32 -1.97
CA VAL A 132 14.21 5.91 -2.10
C VAL A 132 13.97 4.88 -3.21
N THR A 133 15.04 4.27 -3.73
CA THR A 133 14.96 3.20 -4.73
C THR A 133 15.83 2.01 -4.31
N LYS A 134 15.54 0.85 -4.87
CA LYS A 134 16.45 -0.31 -4.77
C LYS A 134 17.69 -0.13 -5.65
N HIS A 135 17.53 0.55 -6.79
CA HIS A 135 18.60 0.91 -7.69
C HIS A 135 18.16 2.00 -8.68
N SER A 136 19.12 2.79 -9.17
CA SER A 136 18.91 3.75 -10.24
C SER A 136 19.99 3.56 -11.31
N TYR A 137 19.60 3.72 -12.57
CA TYR A 137 20.49 3.60 -13.73
C TYR A 137 20.46 4.88 -14.55
N LEU A 138 21.62 5.32 -15.02
CA LEU A 138 21.76 6.29 -16.12
C LEU A 138 22.36 5.55 -17.32
N VAL A 139 21.62 5.42 -18.42
CA VAL A 139 21.98 4.62 -19.59
C VAL A 139 22.66 5.47 -20.64
N MET A 140 23.96 5.33 -20.83
CA MET A 140 24.78 6.17 -21.73
C MET A 140 25.09 5.54 -23.11
N ASP A 141 24.64 4.31 -23.39
CA ASP A 141 24.75 3.64 -24.68
C ASP A 141 23.47 2.85 -24.98
N ALA A 142 22.91 2.99 -26.18
CA ALA A 142 21.70 2.27 -26.56
C ALA A 142 21.83 0.73 -26.48
N LYS A 143 23.06 0.20 -26.61
CA LYS A 143 23.33 -1.25 -26.43
C LYS A 143 23.02 -1.75 -25.03
N ASP A 144 23.04 -0.87 -24.03
CA ASP A 144 22.81 -1.23 -22.64
C ASP A 144 21.34 -1.16 -22.25
N ILE A 145 20.45 -0.50 -23.04
CA ILE A 145 19.02 -0.33 -22.72
C ILE A 145 18.36 -1.67 -22.40
N ALA A 146 18.49 -2.66 -23.28
CA ALA A 146 17.81 -3.94 -23.12
C ALA A 146 18.29 -4.71 -21.87
N LYS A 147 19.58 -4.67 -21.60
CA LYS A 147 20.17 -5.26 -20.40
C LYS A 147 19.67 -4.54 -19.14
N THR A 148 19.73 -3.22 -19.14
CA THR A 148 19.35 -2.38 -17.99
C THR A 148 17.87 -2.53 -17.64
N ILE A 149 16.96 -2.51 -18.62
CA ILE A 149 15.52 -2.73 -18.35
C ILE A 149 15.30 -4.11 -17.74
N LYS A 150 15.89 -5.16 -18.29
CA LYS A 150 15.80 -6.50 -17.73
C LYS A 150 16.32 -6.59 -16.29
N GLU A 151 17.46 -5.93 -16.03
CA GLU A 151 18.03 -5.83 -14.67
C GLU A 151 17.09 -5.07 -13.74
N ALA A 152 16.52 -3.94 -14.17
CA ALA A 152 15.59 -3.14 -13.40
C ALA A 152 14.36 -3.95 -12.94
N PHE A 153 13.75 -4.72 -13.84
CA PHE A 153 12.64 -5.60 -13.50
C PHE A 153 13.03 -6.73 -12.54
N ALA A 154 14.20 -7.33 -12.76
CA ALA A 154 14.71 -8.36 -11.86
C ALA A 154 14.99 -7.82 -10.45
N VAL A 155 15.62 -6.64 -10.35
CA VAL A 155 15.89 -5.97 -9.06
C VAL A 155 14.59 -5.56 -8.37
N ALA A 156 13.62 -4.97 -9.10
CA ALA A 156 12.34 -4.55 -8.54
C ALA A 156 11.61 -5.71 -7.84
N ARG A 157 11.65 -6.90 -8.40
CA ARG A 157 11.01 -8.13 -7.86
C ARG A 157 11.84 -8.89 -6.83
N SER A 158 13.15 -8.65 -6.72
CA SER A 158 14.06 -9.47 -5.92
C SER A 158 13.94 -9.20 -4.42
N GLY A 159 14.03 -10.25 -3.59
CA GLY A 159 13.99 -10.14 -2.13
C GLY A 159 12.75 -9.36 -1.66
N ARG A 160 12.96 -8.32 -0.84
CA ARG A 160 11.93 -7.32 -0.57
C ARG A 160 11.71 -6.50 -1.86
N PRO A 161 10.51 -6.51 -2.47
CA PRO A 161 10.24 -5.74 -3.68
C PRO A 161 10.40 -4.23 -3.48
N GLY A 162 10.53 -3.48 -4.57
CA GLY A 162 10.60 -2.02 -4.48
C GLY A 162 10.93 -1.37 -5.83
N PRO A 163 10.95 -0.03 -5.87
CA PRO A 163 11.12 0.77 -7.07
C PRO A 163 12.53 0.73 -7.63
N VAL A 164 12.63 0.82 -8.95
CA VAL A 164 13.88 1.03 -9.69
C VAL A 164 13.66 2.13 -10.71
N LEU A 165 14.66 3.01 -10.89
CA LEU A 165 14.62 4.07 -11.89
C LEU A 165 15.61 3.77 -13.02
N VAL A 166 15.20 4.04 -14.28
CA VAL A 166 16.04 3.96 -15.47
C VAL A 166 15.94 5.28 -16.23
N ASP A 167 17.03 6.05 -16.20
CA ASP A 167 17.14 7.36 -16.83
C ASP A 167 17.89 7.24 -18.16
N ILE A 168 17.27 7.73 -19.26
CA ILE A 168 17.76 7.48 -20.63
C ILE A 168 17.87 8.80 -21.39
N PRO A 169 19.09 9.30 -21.72
CA PRO A 169 19.29 10.51 -22.51
C PRO A 169 18.60 10.45 -23.88
N LYS A 170 18.11 11.60 -24.34
CA LYS A 170 17.32 11.74 -25.58
C LYS A 170 18.08 11.25 -26.83
N ASP A 171 19.36 11.53 -26.93
CA ASP A 171 20.21 11.09 -28.04
C ASP A 171 20.42 9.57 -28.02
N ILE A 172 20.49 8.95 -26.85
CA ILE A 172 20.57 7.49 -26.66
C ILE A 172 19.28 6.81 -27.14
N GLN A 173 18.11 7.40 -26.85
CA GLN A 173 16.82 6.92 -27.35
C GLN A 173 16.76 6.94 -28.90
N SER A 174 17.49 7.84 -29.54
CA SER A 174 17.50 8.00 -31.01
C SER A 174 18.55 7.15 -31.73
N GLN A 175 19.48 6.52 -31.02
CA GLN A 175 20.50 5.66 -31.64
C GLN A 175 19.89 4.39 -32.21
N ILE A 176 20.27 4.03 -33.42
CA ILE A 176 19.82 2.79 -34.08
C ILE A 176 20.89 1.70 -33.93
N ILE A 177 20.47 0.57 -33.34
CA ILE A 177 21.39 -0.55 -33.10
C ILE A 177 20.71 -1.90 -33.44
N HIS A 178 21.52 -2.95 -33.52
CA HIS A 178 20.98 -4.30 -33.58
C HIS A 178 20.38 -4.70 -32.23
N PHE A 179 19.07 -4.88 -32.17
CA PHE A 179 18.37 -5.30 -30.96
C PHE A 179 18.77 -6.72 -30.55
N ASN A 180 19.08 -6.87 -29.28
CA ASN A 180 19.33 -8.16 -28.66
C ASN A 180 18.83 -8.15 -27.21
N TYR A 181 17.76 -8.88 -26.93
CA TYR A 181 17.27 -9.03 -25.57
C TYR A 181 18.07 -10.13 -24.85
N PRO A 182 18.69 -9.88 -23.69
CA PRO A 182 19.52 -10.85 -22.99
C PRO A 182 18.73 -12.13 -22.63
N GLU A 183 19.28 -13.29 -22.92
CA GLU A 183 18.69 -14.59 -22.54
C GLU A 183 19.17 -15.03 -21.15
N GLY A 184 18.36 -15.84 -20.45
CA GLY A 184 18.69 -16.43 -19.14
C GLY A 184 18.48 -15.49 -17.94
N PRO A 185 18.80 -15.97 -16.73
CA PRO A 185 18.59 -15.22 -15.49
C PRO A 185 19.57 -14.06 -15.38
N VAL A 186 19.08 -12.94 -14.86
CA VAL A 186 19.89 -11.76 -14.55
C VAL A 186 20.52 -11.90 -13.17
N ARG A 187 21.77 -11.47 -13.05
CA ARG A 187 22.45 -11.30 -11.77
C ARG A 187 23.04 -9.91 -11.68
N VAL A 188 22.51 -9.12 -10.76
CA VAL A 188 23.04 -7.81 -10.43
C VAL A 188 23.82 -7.92 -9.11
N PRO A 189 25.03 -7.32 -8.99
CA PRO A 189 25.74 -7.27 -7.72
C PRO A 189 24.84 -6.72 -6.60
N GLY A 190 24.84 -7.38 -5.44
CA GLY A 190 23.97 -6.98 -4.31
C GLY A 190 22.54 -7.51 -4.37
N MET A 191 22.11 -8.13 -5.47
CA MET A 191 20.79 -8.79 -5.52
C MET A 191 20.72 -9.94 -4.49
N PRO A 192 19.67 -9.96 -3.63
CA PRO A 192 19.57 -11.01 -2.63
C PRO A 192 19.46 -12.39 -3.30
N LEU A 193 20.26 -13.33 -2.81
CA LEU A 193 20.10 -14.73 -3.16
C LEU A 193 18.92 -15.31 -2.38
N ARG A 194 18.11 -16.13 -3.04
CA ARG A 194 17.03 -16.86 -2.37
C ARG A 194 17.64 -17.71 -1.24
N LYS A 195 17.29 -17.37 0.00
CA LYS A 195 17.70 -18.15 1.18
C LYS A 195 16.60 -19.14 1.53
N TYR A 196 16.99 -20.34 1.87
CA TYR A 196 16.13 -21.33 2.49
C TYR A 196 16.37 -21.33 3.99
N PRO A 197 15.35 -21.59 4.82
CA PRO A 197 15.53 -21.66 6.26
C PRO A 197 16.47 -22.81 6.64
N GLU A 198 17.27 -22.61 7.67
CA GLU A 198 18.07 -23.69 8.26
C GLU A 198 17.17 -24.62 9.06
N VAL A 199 17.37 -25.92 8.95
CA VAL A 199 16.54 -26.91 9.66
C VAL A 199 16.65 -26.77 11.18
N SER A 200 17.80 -26.31 11.69
CA SER A 200 18.01 -25.98 13.10
C SER A 200 17.08 -24.88 13.57
N ASP A 201 16.90 -23.83 12.76
CA ASP A 201 16.05 -22.67 13.11
C ASP A 201 14.57 -23.09 13.11
N LEU A 202 14.15 -23.91 12.15
CA LEU A 202 12.80 -24.48 12.15
C LEU A 202 12.53 -25.32 13.40
N LYS A 203 13.47 -26.18 13.82
CA LYS A 203 13.35 -26.97 15.06
C LYS A 203 13.25 -26.08 16.30
N ASN A 204 14.04 -25.01 16.36
CA ASN A 204 13.97 -24.04 17.45
C ASN A 204 12.62 -23.30 17.47
N ALA A 205 12.09 -22.91 16.29
CA ALA A 205 10.76 -22.31 16.18
C ALA A 205 9.67 -23.26 16.69
N VAL A 206 9.68 -24.53 16.24
CA VAL A 206 8.75 -25.57 16.74
C VAL A 206 8.78 -25.66 18.26
N LYS A 207 9.99 -25.72 18.86
CA LYS A 207 10.13 -25.80 20.31
C LYS A 207 9.47 -24.60 21.00
N LEU A 208 9.79 -23.35 20.56
CA LEU A 208 9.23 -22.14 21.15
C LEU A 208 7.70 -22.10 21.02
N ILE A 209 7.16 -22.47 19.86
CA ILE A 209 5.72 -22.51 19.60
C ILE A 209 5.01 -23.52 20.50
N MET A 210 5.57 -24.72 20.60
CA MET A 210 4.94 -25.80 21.37
C MET A 210 5.01 -25.57 22.89
N GLU A 211 6.02 -24.86 23.37
CA GLU A 211 6.20 -24.54 24.81
C GLU A 211 5.38 -23.30 25.24
N SER A 212 4.95 -22.44 24.31
CA SER A 212 4.23 -21.19 24.62
C SER A 212 2.82 -21.44 25.17
N LYS A 213 2.36 -20.52 26.02
CA LYS A 213 1.00 -20.53 26.63
C LYS A 213 0.14 -19.35 26.18
N LYS A 214 0.77 -18.23 25.83
CA LYS A 214 0.12 -17.00 25.36
C LYS A 214 0.74 -16.53 24.04
N PRO A 215 0.77 -17.37 23.00
CA PRO A 215 1.38 -16.97 21.72
C PRO A 215 0.47 -15.99 20.95
N VAL A 216 1.07 -15.11 20.12
CA VAL A 216 0.37 -14.24 19.17
C VAL A 216 1.13 -14.24 17.83
N ILE A 217 0.41 -14.40 16.72
CA ILE A 217 0.95 -14.19 15.38
C ILE A 217 0.75 -12.71 15.04
N LEU A 218 1.82 -12.08 14.54
CA LEU A 218 1.82 -10.72 14.04
C LEU A 218 1.90 -10.75 12.52
N ALA A 219 0.78 -10.50 11.86
CA ALA A 219 0.64 -10.59 10.41
C ALA A 219 1.03 -9.27 9.73
N GLY A 220 2.12 -9.26 8.97
CA GLY A 220 2.58 -8.12 8.20
C GLY A 220 2.33 -8.24 6.70
N HIS A 221 2.68 -7.17 5.95
CA HIS A 221 2.52 -7.10 4.49
C HIS A 221 3.25 -8.21 3.73
N GLY A 222 4.36 -8.73 4.30
CA GLY A 222 5.11 -9.84 3.69
C GLY A 222 4.30 -11.11 3.47
N ILE A 223 3.20 -11.32 4.21
CA ILE A 223 2.27 -12.43 3.98
C ILE A 223 1.59 -12.28 2.62
N LEU A 224 1.10 -11.09 2.31
CA LEU A 224 0.43 -10.78 1.04
C LEU A 224 1.41 -10.86 -0.13
N ILE A 225 2.60 -10.26 0.01
CA ILE A 225 3.65 -10.26 -1.02
C ILE A 225 4.12 -11.68 -1.35
N SER A 226 4.28 -12.54 -0.35
CA SER A 226 4.70 -13.93 -0.56
C SER A 226 3.56 -14.87 -0.96
N GLY A 227 2.30 -14.43 -0.85
CA GLY A 227 1.11 -15.26 -1.05
C GLY A 227 1.00 -16.38 0.00
N ALA A 228 1.35 -16.09 1.26
CA ALA A 228 1.43 -17.06 2.36
C ALA A 228 0.17 -17.08 3.26
N SER A 229 -0.93 -16.44 2.87
CA SER A 229 -2.15 -16.34 3.68
C SER A 229 -2.66 -17.70 4.15
N LYS A 230 -2.67 -18.69 3.26
CA LYS A 230 -3.09 -20.06 3.58
C LYS A 230 -2.17 -20.69 4.62
N GLU A 231 -0.87 -20.59 4.44
CA GLU A 231 0.12 -21.19 5.32
C GLU A 231 0.13 -20.55 6.73
N VAL A 232 -0.18 -19.23 6.81
CA VAL A 232 -0.35 -18.55 8.11
C VAL A 232 -1.64 -18.99 8.81
N ALA A 233 -2.74 -19.12 8.07
CA ALA A 233 -3.99 -19.64 8.62
C ALA A 233 -3.81 -21.08 9.13
N GLU A 234 -3.16 -21.94 8.36
CA GLU A 234 -2.82 -23.31 8.77
C GLU A 234 -1.98 -23.35 10.06
N LEU A 235 -0.98 -22.47 10.18
CA LEU A 235 -0.19 -22.32 11.40
C LEU A 235 -1.09 -21.96 12.60
N ALA A 236 -1.92 -20.93 12.43
CA ALA A 236 -2.79 -20.45 13.50
C ALA A 236 -3.80 -21.51 13.95
N GLU A 237 -4.45 -22.20 13.01
CA GLU A 237 -5.42 -23.25 13.29
C GLU A 237 -4.79 -24.49 13.93
N LEU A 238 -3.59 -24.89 13.45
CA LEU A 238 -2.91 -26.07 13.93
C LEU A 238 -2.57 -25.99 15.42
N VAL A 239 -2.17 -24.82 15.89
CA VAL A 239 -1.71 -24.62 17.26
C VAL A 239 -2.58 -23.62 18.05
N ASN A 240 -3.74 -23.24 17.50
CA ASN A 240 -4.76 -22.36 18.09
C ASN A 240 -4.18 -21.01 18.58
N ILE A 241 -3.50 -20.28 17.68
CA ILE A 241 -2.86 -19.00 17.98
C ILE A 241 -3.66 -17.83 17.41
N PRO A 242 -3.99 -16.79 18.20
CA PRO A 242 -4.63 -15.57 17.74
C PRO A 242 -3.71 -14.76 16.84
N ILE A 243 -4.30 -14.03 15.89
CA ILE A 243 -3.60 -13.25 14.88
C ILE A 243 -3.99 -11.77 15.01
N GLY A 244 -3.00 -10.90 15.22
CA GLY A 244 -3.12 -9.47 15.00
C GLY A 244 -2.41 -9.06 13.72
N TRP A 245 -2.87 -8.03 13.02
CA TRP A 245 -2.27 -7.59 11.76
C TRP A 245 -1.86 -6.11 11.77
N THR A 246 -0.82 -5.79 11.00
CA THR A 246 -0.42 -4.41 10.72
C THR A 246 -1.32 -3.80 9.66
N LEU A 247 -1.39 -2.48 9.53
CA LEU A 247 -2.21 -1.80 8.53
C LEU A 247 -2.07 -2.43 7.13
N LEU A 248 -0.85 -2.63 6.64
CA LEU A 248 -0.59 -3.28 5.34
C LEU A 248 -0.73 -4.81 5.38
N GLY A 249 -0.97 -5.40 6.53
CA GLY A 249 -1.29 -6.82 6.70
C GLY A 249 -2.80 -7.12 6.68
N SER A 250 -3.65 -6.10 6.52
CA SER A 250 -5.10 -6.27 6.39
C SER A 250 -5.44 -7.19 5.21
N GLY A 251 -6.38 -8.12 5.41
CA GLY A 251 -6.73 -9.15 4.42
C GLY A 251 -5.72 -10.29 4.27
N ALA A 252 -4.58 -10.27 4.98
CA ALA A 252 -3.66 -11.41 5.00
C ALA A 252 -4.33 -12.69 5.53
N ILE A 253 -5.23 -12.50 6.50
CA ILE A 253 -6.14 -13.53 7.00
C ILE A 253 -7.55 -12.92 6.95
N PRO A 254 -8.58 -13.67 6.51
CA PRO A 254 -9.92 -13.15 6.45
C PRO A 254 -10.35 -12.49 7.76
N SER A 255 -11.00 -11.34 7.69
CA SER A 255 -11.53 -10.66 8.89
C SER A 255 -12.59 -11.52 9.60
N SER A 256 -13.27 -12.40 8.85
CA SER A 256 -14.22 -13.37 9.38
C SER A 256 -13.58 -14.60 10.07
N HIS A 257 -12.25 -14.76 9.98
CA HIS A 257 -11.57 -15.91 10.57
C HIS A 257 -11.63 -15.84 12.11
N PRO A 258 -12.00 -16.93 12.82
CA PRO A 258 -12.23 -16.90 14.28
C PRO A 258 -10.99 -16.56 15.12
N LEU A 259 -9.79 -16.74 14.59
CA LEU A 259 -8.54 -16.35 15.26
C LEU A 259 -8.03 -14.97 14.85
N ASN A 260 -8.73 -14.27 13.96
CA ASN A 260 -8.41 -12.89 13.59
C ASN A 260 -8.91 -11.93 14.68
N MET A 261 -7.97 -11.24 15.33
CA MET A 261 -8.25 -10.35 16.46
C MET A 261 -8.32 -8.87 16.04
N GLY A 262 -7.96 -8.52 14.80
CA GLY A 262 -7.97 -7.15 14.30
C GLY A 262 -6.58 -6.51 14.18
N MET A 263 -6.58 -5.19 13.94
CA MET A 263 -5.38 -4.40 13.76
C MET A 263 -4.60 -4.20 15.06
N MET A 264 -3.27 -4.18 14.98
CA MET A 264 -2.35 -3.85 16.08
C MET A 264 -1.78 -2.43 15.95
N GLY A 265 -1.24 -1.91 17.04
CA GLY A 265 -0.45 -0.67 17.05
C GLY A 265 -1.22 0.57 17.50
N MET A 266 -0.80 1.76 17.05
CA MET A 266 -1.29 3.06 17.53
C MET A 266 -2.82 3.19 17.52
N HIS A 267 -3.48 2.74 16.47
CA HIS A 267 -4.94 2.71 16.32
C HIS A 267 -5.50 1.28 16.31
N GLY A 268 -4.73 0.35 16.89
CA GLY A 268 -5.08 -1.05 16.95
C GLY A 268 -6.17 -1.36 17.99
N GLU A 269 -6.74 -2.54 17.85
CA GLU A 269 -7.77 -3.03 18.77
C GLU A 269 -7.24 -3.20 20.21
N PHE A 270 -8.07 -2.84 21.19
CA PHE A 270 -7.73 -2.97 22.59
C PHE A 270 -7.26 -4.38 22.97
N SER A 271 -7.97 -5.40 22.50
CA SER A 271 -7.64 -6.81 22.76
C SER A 271 -6.30 -7.21 22.17
N VAL A 272 -5.97 -6.75 20.95
CA VAL A 272 -4.73 -7.09 20.25
C VAL A 272 -3.52 -6.45 20.92
N ASN A 273 -3.60 -5.17 21.25
CA ASN A 273 -2.50 -4.46 21.90
C ASN A 273 -2.19 -5.04 23.29
N ASN A 274 -3.23 -5.36 24.07
CA ASN A 274 -3.02 -6.06 25.35
C ASN A 274 -2.47 -7.48 25.15
N ALA A 275 -2.94 -8.21 24.13
CA ALA A 275 -2.43 -9.53 23.82
C ALA A 275 -0.93 -9.51 23.51
N ILE A 276 -0.46 -8.53 22.74
CA ILE A 276 0.95 -8.33 22.45
C ILE A 276 1.75 -8.08 23.73
N GLN A 277 1.27 -7.23 24.62
CA GLN A 277 1.97 -6.88 25.86
C GLN A 277 2.02 -8.04 26.87
N GLU A 278 0.99 -8.89 26.89
CA GLU A 278 0.91 -10.05 27.79
C GLU A 278 1.44 -11.37 27.20
N ALA A 279 1.79 -11.37 25.92
CA ALA A 279 2.28 -12.57 25.23
C ALA A 279 3.55 -13.15 25.90
N ASP A 280 3.69 -14.47 25.85
CA ASP A 280 4.95 -15.17 26.13
C ASP A 280 5.72 -15.54 24.85
N LEU A 281 5.04 -15.48 23.69
CA LEU A 281 5.64 -15.67 22.38
C LEU A 281 4.98 -14.77 21.33
N LEU A 282 5.78 -14.01 20.57
CA LEU A 282 5.37 -13.32 19.36
C LEU A 282 5.97 -14.01 18.13
N ILE A 283 5.15 -14.26 17.11
CA ILE A 283 5.58 -14.82 15.81
C ILE A 283 5.32 -13.74 14.76
N ALA A 284 6.35 -12.98 14.45
CA ALA A 284 6.28 -11.88 13.48
C ALA A 284 6.49 -12.43 12.06
N CYS A 285 5.48 -12.31 11.22
CA CYS A 285 5.43 -12.82 9.86
C CYS A 285 5.47 -11.68 8.85
N GLY A 286 6.65 -11.38 8.28
CA GLY A 286 6.83 -10.39 7.22
C GLY A 286 6.42 -8.96 7.64
N MET A 287 6.92 -8.48 8.79
CA MET A 287 6.67 -7.13 9.31
C MET A 287 7.95 -6.48 9.82
N ARG A 288 7.99 -5.12 9.88
CA ARG A 288 9.21 -4.35 10.20
C ARG A 288 9.36 -3.93 11.66
N PHE A 289 8.37 -4.15 12.52
CA PHE A 289 8.33 -3.57 13.87
C PHE A 289 8.53 -2.04 13.87
N ASP A 290 7.77 -1.32 13.02
CA ASP A 290 7.84 0.14 12.97
C ASP A 290 7.18 0.80 14.20
N ASP A 291 7.40 2.10 14.37
CA ASP A 291 6.94 2.87 15.52
C ASP A 291 5.41 2.93 15.65
N ARG A 292 4.67 2.81 14.55
CA ARG A 292 3.20 2.78 14.56
C ARG A 292 2.65 1.49 15.12
N VAL A 293 3.44 0.42 15.04
CA VAL A 293 3.06 -0.92 15.55
C VAL A 293 3.56 -1.14 16.98
N THR A 294 4.76 -0.65 17.30
CA THR A 294 5.42 -0.98 18.58
C THR A 294 5.09 -0.03 19.72
N GLY A 295 4.69 1.21 19.42
CA GLY A 295 4.66 2.24 20.45
C GLY A 295 6.06 2.41 21.06
N ASN A 296 6.20 2.32 22.38
CA ASN A 296 7.47 2.34 23.08
C ASN A 296 8.26 1.04 22.86
N ALA A 297 9.28 1.09 22.01
CA ALA A 297 10.08 -0.08 21.66
C ALA A 297 10.81 -0.72 22.87
N THR A 298 11.09 0.05 23.95
CA THR A 298 11.80 -0.46 25.13
C THR A 298 10.92 -1.33 26.03
N THR A 299 9.62 -1.13 25.98
CA THR A 299 8.62 -1.84 26.78
C THR A 299 7.71 -2.74 25.94
N TYR A 300 8.02 -2.88 24.63
CA TYR A 300 7.23 -3.69 23.71
C TYR A 300 7.32 -5.18 24.05
N SER A 301 6.22 -5.73 24.55
CA SER A 301 6.09 -7.15 24.91
C SER A 301 7.30 -7.69 25.69
N PRO A 302 7.57 -7.16 26.90
CA PRO A 302 8.85 -7.37 27.59
C PRO A 302 9.06 -8.81 28.05
N ASN A 303 7.98 -9.57 28.22
CA ASN A 303 8.00 -10.94 28.74
C ASN A 303 7.98 -12.01 27.64
N SER A 304 7.84 -11.62 26.36
CA SER A 304 7.73 -12.56 25.25
C SER A 304 9.09 -12.96 24.66
N LYS A 305 9.19 -14.22 24.25
CA LYS A 305 10.13 -14.62 23.20
C LYS A 305 9.63 -14.11 21.84
N LYS A 306 10.53 -13.87 20.89
CA LYS A 306 10.16 -13.31 19.58
C LYS A 306 10.79 -14.13 18.46
N ILE A 307 9.95 -14.69 17.59
CA ILE A 307 10.36 -15.30 16.31
C ILE A 307 10.08 -14.26 15.22
N HIS A 308 11.07 -13.96 14.37
CA HIS A 308 10.90 -13.06 13.23
C HIS A 308 11.20 -13.80 11.93
N ILE A 309 10.18 -14.01 11.10
CA ILE A 309 10.30 -14.59 9.76
C ILE A 309 10.28 -13.45 8.75
N GLU A 310 11.41 -13.20 8.09
CA GLU A 310 11.60 -12.02 7.25
C GLU A 310 12.49 -12.35 6.03
N ILE A 311 12.20 -11.70 4.90
CA ILE A 311 12.98 -11.85 3.67
C ILE A 311 14.18 -10.90 3.63
N ASP A 312 14.06 -9.74 4.27
CA ASP A 312 15.08 -8.70 4.34
C ASP A 312 15.91 -8.82 5.61
N PRO A 313 17.17 -9.28 5.53
CA PRO A 313 18.01 -9.43 6.72
C PRO A 313 18.31 -8.10 7.43
N SER A 314 18.13 -6.95 6.76
CA SER A 314 18.37 -5.63 7.36
C SER A 314 17.29 -5.23 8.38
N GLU A 315 16.12 -5.86 8.36
CA GLU A 315 15.06 -5.61 9.32
C GLU A 315 15.25 -6.41 10.64
N ILE A 316 16.12 -7.42 10.63
CA ILE A 316 16.37 -8.24 11.84
C ILE A 316 17.12 -7.43 12.90
N ASN A 317 16.55 -7.39 14.11
CA ASN A 317 17.09 -6.66 15.28
C ASN A 317 17.25 -5.15 15.08
N LYS A 318 16.60 -4.58 14.06
CA LYS A 318 16.68 -3.15 13.74
C LYS A 318 15.97 -2.30 14.80
N ASN A 319 14.70 -2.55 15.05
CA ASN A 319 13.88 -1.81 16.01
C ASN A 319 13.62 -2.63 17.28
N ILE A 320 13.31 -3.91 17.16
CA ILE A 320 13.05 -4.84 18.25
C ILE A 320 14.03 -6.00 18.17
N LYS A 321 14.65 -6.35 19.29
CA LYS A 321 15.50 -7.55 19.39
C LYS A 321 14.63 -8.80 19.40
N VAL A 322 15.04 -9.80 18.63
CA VAL A 322 14.32 -11.08 18.53
C VAL A 322 15.19 -12.24 19.03
N ASP A 323 14.54 -13.28 19.57
CA ASP A 323 15.24 -14.48 20.09
C ASP A 323 15.59 -15.45 18.96
N LEU A 324 14.79 -15.49 17.91
CA LEU A 324 15.01 -16.35 16.73
C LEU A 324 14.63 -15.57 15.46
N SER A 325 15.55 -15.53 14.50
CA SER A 325 15.27 -14.99 13.16
C SER A 325 15.35 -16.10 12.12
N ILE A 326 14.39 -16.13 11.20
CA ILE A 326 14.36 -17.06 10.06
C ILE A 326 14.33 -16.21 8.78
N ILE A 327 15.46 -16.17 8.07
CA ILE A 327 15.58 -15.40 6.83
C ILE A 327 15.13 -16.23 5.65
N GLY A 328 14.07 -15.82 4.97
CA GLY A 328 13.56 -16.51 3.80
C GLY A 328 12.20 -15.99 3.33
N ASP A 329 11.76 -16.52 2.19
CA ASP A 329 10.40 -16.31 1.70
C ASP A 329 9.40 -16.96 2.67
N LEU A 330 8.46 -16.18 3.16
CA LEU A 330 7.56 -16.59 4.25
C LEU A 330 6.76 -17.87 3.89
N LYS A 331 6.23 -17.95 2.67
CA LYS A 331 5.50 -19.14 2.21
C LYS A 331 6.38 -20.37 2.24
N THR A 332 7.60 -20.27 1.73
CA THR A 332 8.57 -21.35 1.72
C THR A 332 8.97 -21.79 3.14
N VAL A 333 9.11 -20.83 4.07
CA VAL A 333 9.41 -21.11 5.48
C VAL A 333 8.27 -21.86 6.14
N LEU A 334 7.02 -21.37 6.00
CA LEU A 334 5.86 -21.98 6.65
C LEU A 334 5.51 -23.34 6.07
N GLN A 335 5.69 -23.56 4.77
CA GLN A 335 5.52 -24.90 4.15
C GLN A 335 6.47 -25.96 4.73
N GLN A 336 7.61 -25.54 5.28
CA GLN A 336 8.54 -26.46 5.95
C GLN A 336 8.30 -26.52 7.47
N LEU A 337 7.85 -25.43 8.09
CA LEU A 337 7.60 -25.34 9.53
C LEU A 337 6.32 -26.08 9.95
N ASN A 338 5.20 -25.81 9.25
CA ASN A 338 3.88 -26.32 9.64
C ASN A 338 3.83 -27.85 9.77
N PRO A 339 4.40 -28.66 8.86
CA PRO A 339 4.42 -30.11 9.00
C PRO A 339 5.21 -30.65 10.20
N MET A 340 6.05 -29.82 10.83
CA MET A 340 6.85 -30.20 12.00
C MET A 340 6.10 -29.94 13.32
N LEU A 341 4.99 -29.22 13.28
CA LEU A 341 4.16 -28.91 14.44
C LEU A 341 3.15 -30.04 14.72
N THR A 342 2.77 -30.18 15.97
CA THR A 342 1.68 -31.07 16.40
C THR A 342 0.48 -30.23 16.84
N LYS A 343 -0.72 -30.77 16.64
CA LYS A 343 -1.95 -30.05 17.01
C LYS A 343 -1.96 -29.71 18.50
N LYS A 344 -2.22 -28.44 18.81
CA LYS A 344 -2.36 -27.93 20.17
C LYS A 344 -3.71 -27.26 20.29
N VAL A 345 -4.46 -27.54 21.38
CA VAL A 345 -5.75 -26.94 21.66
C VAL A 345 -5.70 -26.42 23.09
N GLU A 346 -5.28 -25.18 23.26
CA GLU A 346 -5.43 -24.43 24.52
C GLU A 346 -6.43 -23.30 24.28
N THR A 347 -7.46 -23.19 25.12
CA THR A 347 -8.56 -22.23 24.92
C THR A 347 -8.51 -21.03 25.86
N ASN A 348 -7.95 -21.15 27.06
CA ASN A 348 -7.97 -20.11 28.09
C ASN A 348 -7.41 -18.75 27.59
N TRP A 349 -6.42 -18.78 26.68
CA TRP A 349 -5.86 -17.57 26.12
C TRP A 349 -6.86 -16.89 25.16
N ILE A 350 -7.48 -17.66 24.28
CA ILE A 350 -8.51 -17.15 23.36
C ILE A 350 -9.71 -16.61 24.13
N ASP A 351 -10.17 -17.29 25.18
CA ASP A 351 -11.29 -16.85 26.02
C ASP A 351 -10.99 -15.49 26.68
N THR A 352 -9.74 -15.28 27.13
CA THR A 352 -9.30 -13.99 27.67
C THR A 352 -9.43 -12.88 26.61
N LEU A 353 -8.96 -13.14 25.38
CA LEU A 353 -9.01 -12.16 24.30
C LEU A 353 -10.44 -11.85 23.87
N THR A 354 -11.31 -12.85 23.80
CA THR A 354 -12.73 -12.68 23.52
C THR A 354 -13.40 -11.79 24.57
N THR A 355 -13.07 -12.00 25.85
CA THR A 355 -13.57 -11.12 26.93
C THR A 355 -13.16 -9.67 26.74
N TRP A 356 -11.92 -9.42 26.32
CA TRP A 356 -11.44 -8.06 26.03
C TRP A 356 -12.12 -7.44 24.81
N GLN A 357 -12.38 -8.22 23.77
CA GLN A 357 -13.14 -7.76 22.59
C GLN A 357 -14.57 -7.36 22.97
N GLU A 358 -15.25 -8.16 23.78
CA GLU A 358 -16.61 -7.84 24.28
C GLU A 358 -16.63 -6.56 25.14
N GLN A 359 -15.59 -6.30 25.91
CA GLN A 359 -15.46 -5.05 26.67
C GLN A 359 -15.26 -3.84 25.75
N SER A 360 -14.43 -3.98 24.72
CA SER A 360 -14.16 -2.92 23.75
C SER A 360 -15.40 -2.57 22.91
N SER A 361 -16.16 -3.58 22.48
CA SER A 361 -17.35 -3.40 21.63
C SER A 361 -18.44 -2.52 22.25
N LYS A 362 -18.49 -2.40 23.57
CA LYS A 362 -19.45 -1.52 24.28
C LYS A 362 -19.23 -0.02 24.01
N ARG A 363 -18.08 0.34 23.46
CA ARG A 363 -17.71 1.72 23.10
C ARG A 363 -17.81 2.00 21.59
N ASP A 364 -18.32 1.04 20.83
CA ASP A 364 -18.40 1.14 19.38
C ASP A 364 -19.50 2.11 18.96
N ILE A 365 -19.16 2.99 18.00
CA ILE A 365 -20.07 4.01 17.46
C ILE A 365 -21.04 3.48 16.40
N ILE A 366 -20.78 2.29 15.84
CA ILE A 366 -21.54 1.77 14.70
C ILE A 366 -23.03 1.62 15.00
N ASN A 367 -23.36 1.15 16.19
CA ASN A 367 -24.73 0.87 16.60
C ASN A 367 -25.47 2.08 17.19
N LEU A 368 -24.79 3.23 17.27
CA LEU A 368 -25.42 4.44 17.82
C LEU A 368 -26.40 5.07 16.83
N LYS A 369 -27.54 5.50 17.38
CA LYS A 369 -28.48 6.39 16.68
C LYS A 369 -28.02 7.82 16.87
N THR A 370 -27.32 8.35 15.90
CA THR A 370 -26.78 9.71 15.91
C THR A 370 -27.60 10.63 15.03
N LYS A 371 -27.62 11.94 15.32
CA LYS A 371 -28.26 12.97 14.48
C LYS A 371 -27.39 13.30 13.27
N THR A 372 -26.06 13.31 13.47
CA THR A 372 -25.04 13.53 12.44
C THR A 372 -24.50 12.18 11.95
N LEU A 373 -24.01 12.16 10.72
CA LEU A 373 -23.32 10.99 10.14
C LEU A 373 -21.88 10.97 10.64
N TYR A 374 -21.42 9.82 11.16
CA TYR A 374 -20.02 9.62 11.53
C TYR A 374 -19.24 8.92 10.41
N ALA A 375 -17.96 9.25 10.26
CA ALA A 375 -17.10 8.67 9.25
C ALA A 375 -17.04 7.13 9.34
N ALA A 376 -16.94 6.58 10.55
CA ALA A 376 -16.97 5.15 10.80
C ALA A 376 -18.26 4.49 10.28
N GLN A 377 -19.42 5.14 10.47
CA GLN A 377 -20.70 4.63 9.97
C GLN A 377 -20.76 4.63 8.44
N ALA A 378 -20.27 5.70 7.79
CA ALA A 378 -20.21 5.76 6.33
C ALA A 378 -19.34 4.64 5.74
N ILE A 379 -18.17 4.41 6.30
CA ILE A 379 -17.23 3.37 5.86
C ILE A 379 -17.77 1.96 6.11
N HIS A 380 -18.32 1.72 7.31
CA HIS A 380 -18.97 0.45 7.63
C HIS A 380 -20.15 0.14 6.68
N ASP A 381 -20.96 1.14 6.38
CA ASP A 381 -22.13 0.93 5.53
C ASP A 381 -21.71 0.75 4.05
N ILE A 382 -20.57 1.31 3.59
CA ILE A 382 -19.95 0.95 2.29
C ILE A 382 -19.58 -0.55 2.31
N TRP A 383 -18.93 -1.03 3.36
CA TRP A 383 -18.62 -2.46 3.50
C TRP A 383 -19.88 -3.33 3.45
N ALA A 384 -20.92 -2.95 4.20
CA ALA A 384 -22.16 -3.72 4.28
C ALA A 384 -22.90 -3.79 2.93
N GLU A 385 -23.04 -2.65 2.24
CA GLU A 385 -23.77 -2.59 0.96
C GLU A 385 -22.99 -3.21 -0.21
N THR A 386 -21.65 -3.27 -0.13
CA THR A 386 -20.79 -3.98 -1.08
C THR A 386 -20.57 -5.45 -0.71
N ASN A 387 -21.15 -5.92 0.40
CA ASN A 387 -20.91 -7.24 1.00
C ASN A 387 -19.42 -7.54 1.21
N GLY A 388 -18.60 -6.52 1.42
CA GLY A 388 -17.14 -6.65 1.54
C GLY A 388 -16.41 -7.10 0.27
N ASP A 389 -17.09 -7.15 -0.86
CA ASP A 389 -16.53 -7.66 -2.13
C ASP A 389 -15.87 -6.59 -3.01
N ALA A 390 -15.59 -5.41 -2.49
CA ALA A 390 -14.88 -4.37 -3.20
C ALA A 390 -13.38 -4.35 -2.86
N ILE A 391 -12.59 -3.82 -3.80
CA ILE A 391 -11.23 -3.37 -3.51
C ILE A 391 -11.33 -1.97 -2.95
N VAL A 392 -10.72 -1.75 -1.79
CA VAL A 392 -10.65 -0.42 -1.17
C VAL A 392 -9.27 0.17 -1.36
N VAL A 393 -9.25 1.41 -1.85
CA VAL A 393 -8.02 2.20 -1.93
C VAL A 393 -8.17 3.38 -0.97
N SER A 394 -7.55 3.26 0.20
CA SER A 394 -7.67 4.25 1.26
C SER A 394 -6.55 5.28 1.20
N ASP A 395 -6.92 6.55 1.29
CA ASP A 395 -5.98 7.65 1.46
C ASP A 395 -5.54 7.79 2.92
N VAL A 396 -4.70 8.77 3.22
CA VAL A 396 -4.03 8.94 4.51
C VAL A 396 -4.74 9.99 5.38
N GLY A 397 -5.10 9.57 6.59
CA GLY A 397 -5.78 10.43 7.57
C GLY A 397 -6.65 9.63 8.54
N GLN A 398 -7.62 10.28 9.19
CA GLN A 398 -8.58 9.60 10.08
C GLN A 398 -9.37 8.53 9.31
N HIS A 399 -9.79 8.83 8.07
CA HIS A 399 -10.52 7.89 7.20
C HIS A 399 -9.72 6.60 6.91
N GLN A 400 -8.39 6.67 6.86
CA GLN A 400 -7.52 5.49 6.70
C GLN A 400 -7.62 4.54 7.90
N MET A 401 -7.55 5.10 9.09
CA MET A 401 -7.62 4.30 10.32
C MET A 401 -9.04 3.77 10.54
N LEU A 402 -10.05 4.59 10.26
CA LEU A 402 -11.46 4.16 10.34
C LEU A 402 -11.79 3.10 9.28
N GLU A 403 -11.20 3.18 8.10
CA GLU A 403 -11.30 2.13 7.09
C GLU A 403 -10.73 0.82 7.63
N ALA A 404 -9.50 0.83 8.13
CA ALA A 404 -8.86 -0.36 8.70
C ALA A 404 -9.64 -0.97 9.88
N GLN A 405 -10.38 -0.16 10.66
CA GLN A 405 -11.19 -0.64 11.78
C GLN A 405 -12.58 -1.16 11.35
N TYR A 406 -13.22 -0.52 10.36
CA TYR A 406 -14.64 -0.71 10.07
C TYR A 406 -14.95 -1.32 8.70
N TYR A 407 -13.99 -1.37 7.77
CA TYR A 407 -14.10 -2.15 6.55
C TYR A 407 -13.43 -3.51 6.74
N LYS A 408 -14.17 -4.60 6.57
CA LYS A 408 -13.65 -5.95 6.79
C LYS A 408 -13.16 -6.56 5.49
N HIS A 409 -11.90 -6.98 5.46
CA HIS A 409 -11.26 -7.60 4.29
C HIS A 409 -11.15 -9.11 4.48
N ASP A 410 -11.88 -9.88 3.68
CA ASP A 410 -11.83 -11.35 3.71
C ASP A 410 -10.94 -11.93 2.59
N GLU A 411 -10.54 -11.11 1.62
CA GLU A 411 -9.63 -11.51 0.55
C GLU A 411 -8.30 -10.76 0.60
N PRO A 412 -7.19 -11.43 0.22
CA PRO A 412 -5.88 -10.79 0.11
C PRO A 412 -5.85 -9.71 -0.98
N ASN A 413 -5.05 -8.66 -0.77
CA ASN A 413 -4.84 -7.57 -1.72
C ASN A 413 -6.13 -6.79 -2.08
N THR A 414 -7.08 -6.70 -1.15
CA THR A 414 -8.29 -5.88 -1.28
C THR A 414 -8.22 -4.53 -0.56
N LEU A 415 -7.19 -4.30 0.26
CA LEU A 415 -6.83 -2.98 0.78
C LEU A 415 -5.54 -2.50 0.14
N LEU A 416 -5.58 -1.30 -0.46
CA LEU A 416 -4.42 -0.55 -0.94
C LEU A 416 -4.35 0.78 -0.18
N THR A 417 -3.20 1.07 0.44
CA THR A 417 -3.00 2.34 1.14
C THR A 417 -1.50 2.64 1.29
N SER A 418 -1.13 3.90 1.49
CA SER A 418 0.24 4.30 1.81
C SER A 418 0.48 4.11 3.30
N GLY A 419 0.93 2.92 3.70
CA GLY A 419 1.12 2.56 5.10
C GLY A 419 2.47 2.99 5.68
N GLY A 420 3.52 2.99 4.87
CA GLY A 420 4.88 3.29 5.33
C GLY A 420 5.25 4.77 5.27
N LEU A 421 5.01 5.44 4.14
CA LEU A 421 5.30 6.87 3.98
C LEU A 421 4.14 7.76 4.43
N GLY A 422 2.90 7.28 4.35
CA GLY A 422 1.73 8.06 4.73
C GLY A 422 1.42 9.19 3.74
N THR A 423 1.45 8.90 2.45
CA THR A 423 1.32 9.89 1.37
C THR A 423 -0.13 10.25 1.15
N MET A 424 -0.54 11.46 1.54
CA MET A 424 -1.84 12.02 1.15
C MET A 424 -1.90 12.23 -0.37
N GLY A 425 -3.05 11.90 -0.98
CA GLY A 425 -3.24 11.92 -2.43
C GLY A 425 -2.86 10.62 -3.13
N PHE A 426 -2.52 9.56 -2.40
CA PHE A 426 -2.20 8.24 -2.94
C PHE A 426 -3.42 7.56 -3.60
N SER A 427 -4.59 7.66 -2.97
CA SER A 427 -5.70 6.74 -3.23
C SER A 427 -6.31 6.85 -4.63
N LEU A 428 -6.64 8.06 -5.08
CA LEU A 428 -7.29 8.26 -6.38
C LEU A 428 -6.44 7.72 -7.54
N PRO A 429 -5.17 8.12 -7.71
CA PRO A 429 -4.35 7.56 -8.79
C PRO A 429 -4.09 6.06 -8.60
N ALA A 430 -3.86 5.56 -7.39
CA ALA A 430 -3.66 4.13 -7.16
C ALA A 430 -4.90 3.29 -7.53
N ALA A 431 -6.11 3.79 -7.27
CA ALA A 431 -7.37 3.17 -7.68
C ALA A 431 -7.52 3.14 -9.21
N ILE A 432 -7.18 4.25 -9.89
CA ILE A 432 -7.15 4.27 -11.36
C ILE A 432 -6.21 3.18 -11.86
N GLY A 433 -4.98 3.08 -11.31
CA GLY A 433 -4.03 2.04 -11.68
C GLY A 433 -4.56 0.62 -11.44
N ALA A 434 -5.17 0.37 -10.28
CA ALA A 434 -5.77 -0.92 -9.93
C ALA A 434 -6.90 -1.34 -10.88
N SER A 435 -7.68 -0.39 -11.38
CA SER A 435 -8.82 -0.64 -12.27
C SER A 435 -8.44 -1.24 -13.63
N PHE A 436 -7.19 -1.07 -14.07
CA PHE A 436 -6.72 -1.66 -15.32
C PHE A 436 -6.49 -3.17 -15.21
N PHE A 437 -6.27 -3.69 -14.02
CA PHE A 437 -6.11 -5.12 -13.79
C PHE A 437 -7.37 -5.78 -13.20
N ARG A 438 -7.97 -5.17 -12.16
CA ARG A 438 -9.13 -5.70 -11.45
C ARG A 438 -10.44 -5.14 -12.01
N ARG A 439 -10.78 -5.57 -13.22
CA ARG A 439 -12.05 -5.22 -13.90
C ARG A 439 -13.24 -6.06 -13.44
N ASP A 440 -12.96 -7.06 -12.64
CA ASP A 440 -13.93 -8.03 -12.09
C ASP A 440 -14.61 -7.56 -10.80
N LYS A 441 -14.01 -6.56 -10.12
CA LYS A 441 -14.47 -6.04 -8.82
C LYS A 441 -14.75 -4.55 -8.86
N SER A 442 -15.69 -4.12 -8.05
CA SER A 442 -15.85 -2.71 -7.72
C SER A 442 -14.64 -2.18 -6.97
N ILE A 443 -14.25 -0.94 -7.23
CA ILE A 443 -13.14 -0.27 -6.54
C ILE A 443 -13.68 0.97 -5.84
N TRP A 444 -13.51 1.02 -4.53
CA TRP A 444 -13.88 2.17 -3.71
C TRP A 444 -12.64 2.92 -3.22
N VAL A 445 -12.59 4.20 -3.55
CA VAL A 445 -11.60 5.13 -3.00
C VAL A 445 -12.18 5.73 -1.72
N ILE A 446 -11.53 5.53 -0.57
CA ILE A 446 -11.89 6.18 0.69
C ILE A 446 -10.88 7.29 0.95
N VAL A 447 -11.32 8.54 0.86
CA VAL A 447 -10.42 9.70 0.86
C VAL A 447 -11.00 10.85 1.68
N GLY A 448 -10.14 11.58 2.40
CA GLY A 448 -10.54 12.81 3.10
C GLY A 448 -10.63 13.99 2.14
N ASP A 449 -11.42 15.01 2.53
CA ASP A 449 -11.60 16.26 1.79
C ASP A 449 -10.29 17.04 1.58
N GLY A 450 -9.31 16.91 2.49
CA GLY A 450 -7.96 17.45 2.30
C GLY A 450 -7.10 16.64 1.34
N SER A 451 -7.13 15.31 1.46
CA SER A 451 -6.27 14.41 0.67
C SER A 451 -6.65 14.41 -0.81
N ILE A 452 -7.94 14.38 -1.13
CA ILE A 452 -8.41 14.36 -2.53
C ILE A 452 -7.89 15.58 -3.32
N GLN A 453 -7.76 16.72 -2.67
CA GLN A 453 -7.31 17.95 -3.33
C GLN A 453 -5.86 17.87 -3.83
N MET A 454 -5.03 16.99 -3.28
CA MET A 454 -3.62 16.84 -3.67
C MET A 454 -3.45 16.20 -5.06
N THR A 455 -4.39 15.35 -5.48
CA THR A 455 -4.34 14.64 -6.77
C THR A 455 -5.66 14.70 -7.55
N ILE A 456 -6.50 15.68 -7.23
CA ILE A 456 -7.84 15.83 -7.80
C ILE A 456 -7.85 15.97 -9.32
N THR A 457 -6.76 16.43 -9.92
CA THR A 457 -6.59 16.51 -11.37
C THR A 457 -6.71 15.16 -12.07
N GLU A 458 -6.43 14.07 -11.36
CA GLU A 458 -6.56 12.71 -11.91
C GLU A 458 -8.02 12.27 -12.10
N LEU A 459 -9.01 13.05 -11.64
CA LEU A 459 -10.41 12.88 -12.05
C LEU A 459 -10.56 12.96 -13.57
N ALA A 460 -9.78 13.84 -14.23
CA ALA A 460 -9.75 13.90 -15.69
C ALA A 460 -9.21 12.62 -16.32
N THR A 461 -8.22 11.98 -15.71
CA THR A 461 -7.70 10.68 -16.16
C THR A 461 -8.76 9.59 -15.97
N ALA A 462 -9.41 9.55 -14.81
CA ALA A 462 -10.47 8.59 -14.53
C ALA A 462 -11.62 8.66 -15.55
N VAL A 463 -12.04 9.87 -15.92
CA VAL A 463 -13.08 10.10 -16.94
C VAL A 463 -12.59 9.73 -18.33
N GLN A 464 -11.39 10.16 -18.72
CA GLN A 464 -10.81 9.85 -20.04
C GLN A 464 -10.69 8.35 -20.29
N GLU A 465 -10.29 7.59 -19.28
CA GLU A 465 -10.11 6.14 -19.33
C GLU A 465 -11.41 5.38 -19.01
N ASN A 466 -12.49 6.09 -18.67
CA ASN A 466 -13.77 5.51 -18.23
C ASN A 466 -13.59 4.42 -17.17
N THR A 467 -12.78 4.72 -16.15
CA THR A 467 -12.48 3.77 -15.07
C THR A 467 -13.71 3.52 -14.19
N ASN A 468 -13.95 2.26 -13.83
CA ASN A 468 -15.06 1.92 -12.95
C ASN A 468 -14.63 2.01 -11.49
N ILE A 469 -14.53 3.25 -10.96
CA ILE A 469 -14.16 3.54 -9.58
C ILE A 469 -15.20 4.40 -8.89
N ASN A 470 -15.48 4.12 -7.63
CA ASN A 470 -16.35 4.88 -6.76
C ASN A 470 -15.52 5.66 -5.73
N ILE A 471 -15.66 6.98 -5.67
CA ILE A 471 -14.84 7.86 -4.84
C ILE A 471 -15.69 8.35 -3.67
N ALA A 472 -15.44 7.82 -2.47
CA ALA A 472 -16.07 8.24 -1.22
C ALA A 472 -15.23 9.31 -0.53
N ILE A 473 -15.64 10.58 -0.64
CA ILE A 473 -15.01 11.68 0.09
C ILE A 473 -15.62 11.77 1.48
N ILE A 474 -14.81 11.51 2.50
CA ILE A 474 -15.15 11.68 3.90
C ILE A 474 -14.84 13.13 4.30
N ASN A 475 -15.85 13.99 4.20
CA ASN A 475 -15.71 15.43 4.37
C ASN A 475 -16.09 15.84 5.80
N ASN A 476 -15.08 16.12 6.62
CA ASN A 476 -15.24 16.68 7.97
C ASN A 476 -14.81 18.16 8.06
N GLY A 477 -14.36 18.79 6.96
CA GLY A 477 -13.90 20.17 6.93
C GLY A 477 -12.56 20.42 7.63
N TYR A 478 -11.78 19.38 7.89
CA TYR A 478 -10.51 19.46 8.61
C TYR A 478 -9.43 18.54 8.04
N LEU A 479 -8.18 18.89 8.27
CA LEU A 479 -7.09 17.92 8.29
C LEU A 479 -7.22 17.09 9.57
N GLY A 480 -8.15 16.13 9.56
CA GLY A 480 -8.74 15.53 10.76
C GLY A 480 -7.73 14.86 11.68
N MET A 481 -6.73 14.12 11.16
CA MET A 481 -5.70 13.49 11.98
C MET A 481 -4.80 14.54 12.65
N VAL A 482 -4.41 15.60 11.94
CA VAL A 482 -3.61 16.70 12.51
C VAL A 482 -4.40 17.44 13.58
N ARG A 483 -5.70 17.71 13.33
CA ARG A 483 -6.59 18.28 14.33
C ARG A 483 -6.70 17.41 15.58
N GLN A 484 -6.86 16.09 15.44
CA GLN A 484 -6.89 15.14 16.56
C GLN A 484 -5.63 15.24 17.43
N TRP A 485 -4.46 15.35 16.80
CA TRP A 485 -3.20 15.54 17.53
C TRP A 485 -3.15 16.88 18.26
N GLN A 486 -3.63 17.97 17.63
CA GLN A 486 -3.73 19.27 18.28
C GLN A 486 -4.68 19.23 19.48
N GLN A 487 -5.76 18.49 19.38
CA GLN A 487 -6.72 18.30 20.47
C GLN A 487 -6.08 17.54 21.65
N LEU A 488 -5.41 16.43 21.38
CA LEU A 488 -4.92 15.53 22.43
C LEU A 488 -3.61 16.00 23.07
N PHE A 489 -2.73 16.69 22.31
CA PHE A 489 -1.35 16.95 22.72
C PHE A 489 -0.93 18.42 22.70
N TYR A 490 -1.81 19.33 22.23
CA TYR A 490 -1.51 20.76 22.09
C TYR A 490 -2.61 21.65 22.67
N ASP A 491 -3.30 21.21 23.72
CA ASP A 491 -4.32 21.94 24.48
C ASP A 491 -5.39 22.58 23.56
N GLU A 492 -5.87 21.84 22.55
CA GLU A 492 -6.89 22.27 21.58
C GLU A 492 -6.51 23.55 20.78
N ARG A 493 -5.23 23.84 20.67
CA ARG A 493 -4.75 24.97 19.87
C ARG A 493 -4.76 24.60 18.39
N TYR A 494 -5.94 24.70 17.76
CA TYR A 494 -6.15 24.37 16.34
C TYR A 494 -5.55 25.47 15.44
N LYS A 495 -4.53 25.10 14.66
CA LYS A 495 -3.87 26.03 13.73
C LYS A 495 -3.67 25.34 12.38
N GLU A 496 -4.13 25.98 11.30
CA GLU A 496 -4.01 25.53 9.92
C GLU A 496 -4.56 24.11 9.67
N THR A 497 -5.57 23.70 10.45
CA THR A 497 -6.24 22.40 10.30
C THR A 497 -7.67 22.49 9.77
N PRO A 498 -8.46 23.56 10.04
CA PRO A 498 -9.70 23.79 9.31
C PRO A 498 -9.39 24.06 7.83
N ILE A 499 -10.10 23.40 6.93
CA ILE A 499 -9.93 23.60 5.49
C ILE A 499 -11.26 23.92 4.83
N SER A 500 -11.22 24.76 3.78
CA SER A 500 -12.36 24.97 2.91
C SER A 500 -12.34 23.95 1.78
N SER A 501 -13.47 23.27 1.59
CA SER A 501 -13.65 22.33 0.48
C SER A 501 -14.44 22.97 -0.64
N PRO A 502 -14.15 22.64 -1.92
CA PRO A 502 -15.01 23.01 -3.03
C PRO A 502 -16.37 22.29 -2.92
N ASP A 503 -17.36 22.72 -3.68
CA ASP A 503 -18.57 21.91 -3.88
C ASP A 503 -18.22 20.68 -4.75
N TYR A 504 -17.98 19.55 -4.12
CA TYR A 504 -17.51 18.34 -4.81
C TYR A 504 -18.52 17.78 -5.82
N VAL A 505 -19.82 18.01 -5.62
CA VAL A 505 -20.85 17.60 -6.59
C VAL A 505 -20.71 18.41 -7.87
N LYS A 506 -20.62 19.75 -7.76
CA LYS A 506 -20.41 20.60 -8.94
C LYS A 506 -19.06 20.36 -9.60
N LEU A 507 -18.04 20.08 -8.80
CA LEU A 507 -16.71 19.76 -9.31
C LEU A 507 -16.74 18.46 -10.12
N SER A 508 -17.43 17.43 -9.63
CA SER A 508 -17.64 16.16 -10.36
C SER A 508 -18.28 16.40 -11.72
N GLU A 509 -19.35 17.18 -11.75
CA GLU A 509 -20.05 17.54 -12.99
C GLU A 509 -19.14 18.29 -13.97
N ALA A 510 -18.28 19.19 -13.46
CA ALA A 510 -17.31 19.92 -14.28
C ALA A 510 -16.24 19.01 -14.89
N TYR A 511 -15.86 17.92 -14.21
CA TYR A 511 -14.98 16.88 -14.77
C TYR A 511 -15.72 15.86 -15.64
N GLY A 512 -17.05 15.84 -15.65
CA GLY A 512 -17.86 14.93 -16.46
C GLY A 512 -18.22 13.60 -15.77
N LEU A 513 -18.10 13.53 -14.44
CA LEU A 513 -18.53 12.35 -13.68
C LEU A 513 -19.76 12.65 -12.81
N LYS A 514 -20.47 11.62 -12.39
CA LYS A 514 -21.64 11.77 -11.50
C LYS A 514 -21.18 12.10 -10.10
N GLY A 515 -21.73 13.19 -9.53
CA GLY A 515 -21.55 13.57 -8.13
C GLY A 515 -22.80 13.32 -7.29
N LEU A 516 -22.63 12.81 -6.07
CA LEU A 516 -23.68 12.58 -5.08
C LEU A 516 -23.24 13.21 -3.75
N ARG A 517 -24.20 13.60 -2.89
CA ARG A 517 -23.93 14.09 -1.54
C ARG A 517 -24.84 13.40 -0.55
N VAL A 518 -24.24 12.85 0.51
CA VAL A 518 -24.89 12.13 1.61
C VAL A 518 -24.67 12.90 2.90
N LYS A 519 -25.73 13.19 3.65
CA LYS A 519 -25.68 13.92 4.92
C LYS A 519 -26.23 13.10 6.09
N LYS A 520 -26.97 12.05 5.81
CA LYS A 520 -27.61 11.20 6.82
C LYS A 520 -27.32 9.73 6.54
N ARG A 521 -27.17 8.94 7.59
CA ARG A 521 -26.93 7.51 7.45
C ARG A 521 -28.01 6.79 6.62
N SER A 522 -29.26 7.22 6.70
CA SER A 522 -30.37 6.64 5.94
C SER A 522 -30.28 6.85 4.42
N GLU A 523 -29.40 7.71 3.93
CA GLU A 523 -29.21 8.00 2.51
C GLU A 523 -28.09 7.14 1.89
N ILE A 524 -27.29 6.46 2.72
CA ILE A 524 -26.05 5.77 2.29
C ILE A 524 -26.36 4.63 1.33
N ALA A 525 -27.27 3.73 1.70
CA ALA A 525 -27.58 2.54 0.90
C ALA A 525 -28.02 2.90 -0.53
N ASP A 526 -28.90 3.89 -0.68
CA ASP A 526 -29.37 4.34 -1.98
C ASP A 526 -28.26 5.00 -2.80
N ALA A 527 -27.39 5.78 -2.16
CA ALA A 527 -26.24 6.42 -2.81
C ALA A 527 -25.23 5.37 -3.31
N ILE A 528 -24.93 4.34 -2.53
CA ILE A 528 -24.01 3.27 -2.90
C ILE A 528 -24.59 2.45 -4.06
N LYS A 529 -25.86 2.04 -3.98
CA LYS A 529 -26.54 1.30 -5.06
C LYS A 529 -26.55 2.09 -6.36
N LEU A 530 -26.79 3.40 -6.27
CA LEU A 530 -26.73 4.26 -7.45
C LEU A 530 -25.31 4.34 -8.01
N ALA A 531 -24.29 4.51 -7.16
CA ALA A 531 -22.89 4.55 -7.58
C ALA A 531 -22.47 3.24 -8.29
N GLU A 532 -22.78 2.10 -7.69
CA GLU A 532 -22.49 0.77 -8.27
C GLU A 532 -23.24 0.49 -9.60
N SER A 533 -24.35 1.17 -9.85
CA SER A 533 -25.13 0.99 -11.09
C SER A 533 -24.59 1.77 -12.29
N ILE A 534 -23.67 2.70 -12.08
CA ILE A 534 -23.12 3.58 -13.12
C ILE A 534 -21.83 2.97 -13.68
N ASN A 535 -21.78 2.82 -15.00
CA ASN A 535 -20.55 2.43 -15.68
C ASN A 535 -19.66 3.65 -15.91
N GLY A 536 -18.64 3.81 -15.12
CA GLY A 536 -17.70 4.94 -15.10
C GLY A 536 -17.45 5.48 -13.70
N PRO A 537 -16.58 6.49 -13.55
CA PRO A 537 -16.25 7.02 -12.24
C PRO A 537 -17.42 7.80 -11.59
N VAL A 538 -17.64 7.56 -10.30
CA VAL A 538 -18.67 8.25 -9.51
C VAL A 538 -18.02 8.84 -8.27
N LEU A 539 -18.45 10.04 -7.87
CA LEU A 539 -18.00 10.67 -6.63
C LEU A 539 -19.18 10.79 -5.65
N VAL A 540 -19.00 10.29 -4.44
CA VAL A 540 -19.97 10.38 -3.35
C VAL A 540 -19.33 11.15 -2.19
N GLU A 541 -19.84 12.34 -1.90
CA GLU A 541 -19.40 13.14 -0.77
C GLU A 541 -20.24 12.82 0.46
N PHE A 542 -19.60 12.32 1.51
CA PHE A 542 -20.20 12.08 2.82
C PHE A 542 -19.85 13.25 3.75
N ILE A 543 -20.85 14.04 4.14
CA ILE A 543 -20.68 15.10 5.15
C ILE A 543 -20.78 14.45 6.51
N VAL A 544 -19.66 14.42 7.23
CA VAL A 544 -19.55 13.69 8.49
C VAL A 544 -19.27 14.60 9.68
N GLU A 545 -19.42 14.03 10.90
CA GLU A 545 -19.12 14.73 12.14
C GLU A 545 -17.69 15.29 12.14
N GLN A 546 -17.55 16.58 12.45
CA GLN A 546 -16.29 17.31 12.34
C GLN A 546 -15.32 17.02 13.47
N HIS A 547 -15.84 16.72 14.66
CA HIS A 547 -15.04 16.65 15.87
C HIS A 547 -14.75 15.23 16.32
N ASP A 548 -15.23 14.20 15.58
CA ASP A 548 -14.92 12.82 15.91
C ASP A 548 -13.42 12.52 15.80
N MET A 549 -12.97 11.59 16.61
CA MET A 549 -11.58 11.13 16.66
C MET A 549 -11.49 9.64 16.40
N VAL A 550 -10.36 9.19 15.93
CA VAL A 550 -10.05 7.76 15.80
C VAL A 550 -9.69 7.21 17.19
N TYR A 551 -10.41 6.21 17.62
CA TYR A 551 -10.20 5.49 18.88
C TYR A 551 -10.16 3.96 18.63
N PRO A 552 -9.37 3.22 19.44
CA PRO A 552 -8.44 3.72 20.44
C PRO A 552 -7.24 4.40 19.82
N MET A 553 -6.44 5.09 20.64
CA MET A 553 -5.18 5.69 20.22
C MET A 553 -4.11 5.50 21.30
N VAL A 554 -2.95 5.00 20.91
CA VAL A 554 -1.72 4.98 21.73
C VAL A 554 -0.91 6.23 21.41
N ALA A 555 -0.59 7.05 22.40
CA ALA A 555 0.24 8.22 22.21
C ALA A 555 1.66 7.82 21.77
N THR A 556 2.32 8.68 20.98
CA THR A 556 3.70 8.40 20.54
C THR A 556 4.61 8.20 21.75
N GLY A 557 5.32 7.06 21.79
CA GLY A 557 6.22 6.69 22.87
C GLY A 557 5.54 6.12 24.13
N ALA A 558 4.21 5.98 24.14
CA ALA A 558 3.48 5.28 25.18
C ALA A 558 3.52 3.76 24.97
N ASP A 559 3.21 3.01 26.00
CA ASP A 559 3.09 1.55 25.94
C ASP A 559 1.80 1.16 25.20
N LEU A 560 1.81 0.04 24.49
CA LEU A 560 0.65 -0.38 23.69
C LEU A 560 -0.64 -0.56 24.49
N ASN A 561 -0.57 -0.87 25.76
CA ASN A 561 -1.71 -1.00 26.66
C ASN A 561 -2.15 0.32 27.32
N ASP A 562 -1.40 1.41 27.10
CA ASP A 562 -1.77 2.76 27.56
C ASP A 562 -2.55 3.49 26.44
N MET A 563 -3.78 3.04 26.24
CA MET A 563 -4.64 3.50 25.14
C MET A 563 -5.65 4.55 25.60
N ILE A 564 -5.73 5.64 24.84
CA ILE A 564 -6.85 6.60 24.92
C ILE A 564 -8.06 5.94 24.25
N SER A 565 -9.06 5.62 25.02
CA SER A 565 -10.29 4.96 24.56
C SER A 565 -11.39 5.97 24.25
N ARG A 566 -12.33 5.61 23.36
CA ARG A 566 -13.55 6.40 23.14
C ARG A 566 -14.32 6.55 24.48
N PRO A 567 -14.77 7.76 24.85
CA PRO A 567 -15.66 7.97 26.01
C PRO A 567 -16.92 7.11 25.92
N VAL A 568 -17.50 6.74 27.07
CA VAL A 568 -18.76 5.98 27.13
C VAL A 568 -19.93 6.88 26.73
N HIS A 569 -20.90 6.37 25.99
CA HIS A 569 -21.97 7.13 25.34
C HIS A 569 -22.85 7.99 26.26
N ASP A 570 -22.99 7.63 27.49
CA ASP A 570 -23.79 8.42 28.48
C ASP A 570 -23.19 9.83 28.73
N GLN A 571 -21.90 10.03 28.36
CA GLN A 571 -21.23 11.32 28.51
C GLN A 571 -21.36 12.20 27.24
N PHE A 572 -21.76 11.64 26.09
CA PHE A 572 -21.98 12.43 24.87
C PHE A 572 -23.32 13.18 24.85
N GLN A 573 -24.32 12.69 25.59
CA GLN A 573 -25.64 13.34 25.62
C GLN A 573 -25.66 14.65 26.44
N GLU A 574 -24.71 14.83 27.35
CA GLU A 574 -24.64 16.03 28.21
C GLU A 574 -23.83 17.17 27.59
N SER A 575 -22.95 16.92 26.62
CA SER A 575 -22.15 17.97 25.98
C SER A 575 -22.82 18.61 24.76
N GLU A 576 -23.97 18.10 24.29
CA GLU A 576 -24.74 18.62 23.14
C GLU A 576 -26.03 19.35 23.54
N MET A 577 -26.27 19.60 24.84
CA MET A 577 -27.32 20.51 25.33
C MET A 577 -26.77 21.88 25.67
#